data_c388abb288d2fae418011e70f17f9d1e
#
_entry.id   c388abb288d2fae418011e70f17f9d1e
#
_cell.length_a   1.000
_cell.length_b   1.000
_cell.length_c   1.000
_cell.angle_alpha   90.00
_cell.angle_beta   90.00
_cell.angle_gamma   90.00
#
_symmetry.space_group_name_H-M   'P 1'
#
loop_
_entity.id
_entity.type
_entity.pdbx_description
1 polymer ?
#
loop_
_entity_poly.entity_id
_entity_poly.type
_entity_poly.pdbx_seq_one_letter_code
_entity_poly.pdbx_strand_id
1 'polypeptide(L)'
;MRIDIMTLFPDTLGDVLCESILGRAQERGFIRIETHQIRDYTANKQNQVDDYPYGGGRGAVMTADPLYRCWEAVCDEAGGPVHTIYMSPCGHTFKQADAIRLSKMENIIIVCGHYEGIDQRFIDECVDEEISLGDFVLTGGEIAAMAVTDAVCRMVPGVLADPECFEDESHYNGLLEYPQYTRPAVWHGREIPAILTSGNHEKVRQWRRKQALRRTRERRPDMYEKLDLSSKQDKKLLKEMEAEDA
;
A
#
# COMPACT_ATOMS: atom_id res chain seq x y z
N MET A 1 14.07 1.36 7.82
CA MET A 1 13.49 0.40 6.86
C MET A 1 14.10 0.64 5.47
N ARG A 2 14.48 -0.40 4.76
CA ARG A 2 14.97 -0.33 3.37
C ARG A 2 13.98 -1.05 2.43
N ILE A 3 13.67 -0.44 1.28
CA ILE A 3 12.87 -1.04 0.20
C ILE A 3 13.66 -0.90 -1.09
N ASP A 4 13.92 -2.03 -1.72
CA ASP A 4 14.59 -2.15 -3.01
C ASP A 4 13.59 -2.58 -4.07
N ILE A 5 13.49 -1.85 -5.17
CA ILE A 5 12.53 -2.16 -6.23
C ILE A 5 13.29 -2.57 -7.49
N MET A 6 13.17 -3.83 -7.86
CA MET A 6 13.72 -4.39 -9.08
C MET A 6 12.75 -4.14 -10.23
N THR A 7 13.20 -3.41 -11.27
CA THR A 7 12.33 -2.95 -12.37
C THR A 7 13.08 -2.83 -13.68
N LEU A 8 12.36 -2.75 -14.79
CA LEU A 8 12.90 -2.37 -16.10
C LEU A 8 12.84 -0.84 -16.35
N PHE A 9 12.18 -0.08 -15.47
CA PHE A 9 11.88 1.35 -15.64
C PHE A 9 12.12 2.16 -14.35
N PRO A 10 13.36 2.21 -13.84
CA PRO A 10 13.66 2.88 -12.56
C PRO A 10 13.26 4.36 -12.56
N ASP A 11 13.41 5.06 -13.67
CA ASP A 11 13.08 6.50 -13.77
C ASP A 11 11.59 6.78 -13.52
N THR A 12 10.69 5.83 -13.87
CA THR A 12 9.25 5.96 -13.64
C THR A 12 8.89 6.02 -12.15
N LEU A 13 9.70 5.40 -11.31
CA LEU A 13 9.47 5.28 -9.86
C LEU A 13 10.06 6.46 -9.09
N GLY A 14 11.20 6.98 -9.55
CA GLY A 14 12.00 7.98 -8.85
C GLY A 14 11.21 9.23 -8.50
N ASP A 15 10.55 9.84 -9.48
CA ASP A 15 9.81 11.09 -9.30
C ASP A 15 8.68 10.98 -8.26
N VAL A 16 8.02 9.84 -8.19
CA VAL A 16 6.90 9.62 -7.24
C VAL A 16 7.41 9.30 -5.84
N LEU A 17 8.40 8.43 -5.73
CA LEU A 17 8.88 7.92 -4.45
C LEU A 17 9.83 8.86 -3.72
N CYS A 18 10.41 9.86 -4.44
CA CYS A 18 11.31 10.87 -3.86
C CYS A 18 10.60 12.18 -3.49
N GLU A 19 9.28 12.30 -3.71
CA GLU A 19 8.53 13.52 -3.45
C GLU A 19 7.76 13.50 -2.14
N SER A 20 7.36 14.70 -1.66
CA SER A 20 6.44 14.94 -0.56
C SER A 20 6.82 14.22 0.76
N ILE A 21 5.96 13.34 1.27
CA ILE A 21 6.13 12.66 2.56
C ILE A 21 7.27 11.64 2.48
N LEU A 22 7.30 10.84 1.41
CA LEU A 22 8.32 9.80 1.23
C LEU A 22 9.71 10.41 1.03
N GLY A 23 9.83 11.48 0.23
CA GLY A 23 11.09 12.20 0.05
C GLY A 23 11.64 12.73 1.37
N ARG A 24 10.82 13.44 2.14
CA ARG A 24 11.22 13.93 3.46
C ARG A 24 11.58 12.83 4.46
N ALA A 25 10.90 11.68 4.38
CA ALA A 25 11.20 10.53 5.24
C ALA A 25 12.56 9.91 4.90
N GLN A 26 12.93 9.86 3.63
CA GLN A 26 14.24 9.43 3.16
C GLN A 26 15.33 10.42 3.60
N GLU A 27 15.14 11.74 3.39
CA GLU A 27 16.06 12.78 3.86
C GLU A 27 16.34 12.71 5.36
N ARG A 28 15.34 12.30 6.16
CA ARG A 28 15.45 12.13 7.61
C ARG A 28 15.97 10.76 8.04
N GLY A 29 16.19 9.85 7.10
CA GLY A 29 16.73 8.51 7.36
C GLY A 29 15.74 7.52 7.99
N PHE A 30 14.43 7.78 7.98
CA PHE A 30 13.43 6.84 8.48
C PHE A 30 13.24 5.65 7.54
N ILE A 31 13.30 5.92 6.23
CA ILE A 31 13.21 4.92 5.16
C ILE A 31 14.31 5.19 4.12
N ARG A 32 14.65 4.16 3.38
CA ARG A 32 15.50 4.22 2.18
C ARG A 32 14.80 3.45 1.08
N ILE A 33 14.62 4.08 -0.09
CA ILE A 33 14.03 3.45 -1.27
C ILE A 33 15.06 3.52 -2.39
N GLU A 34 15.41 2.35 -2.95
CA GLU A 34 16.34 2.23 -4.06
C GLU A 34 15.66 1.50 -5.23
N THR A 35 16.02 1.89 -6.44
CA THR A 35 15.52 1.24 -7.66
C THR A 35 16.67 0.58 -8.41
N HIS A 36 16.48 -0.65 -8.85
CA HIS A 36 17.50 -1.44 -9.52
C HIS A 36 17.05 -1.79 -10.93
N GLN A 37 17.84 -1.37 -11.92
CA GLN A 37 17.60 -1.68 -13.33
C GLN A 37 17.98 -3.14 -13.60
N ILE A 38 16.98 -4.01 -13.82
CA ILE A 38 17.22 -5.44 -14.06
C ILE A 38 18.12 -5.69 -15.30
N ARG A 39 18.05 -4.81 -16.32
CA ARG A 39 18.87 -4.93 -17.53
C ARG A 39 20.37 -4.81 -17.27
N ASP A 40 20.79 -4.18 -16.18
CA ASP A 40 22.21 -4.03 -15.84
C ASP A 40 22.85 -5.33 -15.36
N TYR A 41 22.01 -6.32 -15.01
CA TYR A 41 22.45 -7.62 -14.50
C TYR A 41 22.40 -8.76 -15.54
N THR A 42 22.02 -8.46 -16.78
CA THR A 42 22.06 -9.47 -17.84
C THR A 42 23.47 -9.67 -18.39
N ALA A 43 23.83 -10.91 -18.67
CA ALA A 43 25.05 -11.24 -19.40
C ALA A 43 24.90 -11.05 -20.92
N ASN A 44 23.71 -10.77 -21.41
CA ASN A 44 23.42 -10.56 -22.83
C ASN A 44 23.94 -9.19 -23.30
N LYS A 45 24.73 -9.16 -24.36
CA LYS A 45 25.32 -7.94 -24.93
C LYS A 45 24.29 -6.93 -25.45
N GLN A 46 23.07 -7.39 -25.76
CA GLN A 46 21.95 -6.56 -26.19
C GLN A 46 21.08 -6.10 -25.03
N ASN A 47 21.46 -6.36 -23.78
CA ASN A 47 20.68 -6.06 -22.58
C ASN A 47 19.28 -6.71 -22.59
N GLN A 48 19.15 -7.84 -23.28
CA GLN A 48 17.90 -8.60 -23.34
C GLN A 48 17.67 -9.33 -22.01
N VAL A 49 16.46 -9.26 -21.49
CA VAL A 49 16.04 -9.84 -20.21
C VAL A 49 14.80 -10.72 -20.33
N ASP A 50 14.33 -10.93 -21.56
CA ASP A 50 13.13 -11.68 -21.90
C ASP A 50 13.37 -12.66 -23.04
N ASP A 51 12.54 -13.72 -23.11
CA ASP A 51 12.56 -14.71 -24.18
C ASP A 51 11.15 -15.31 -24.37
N TYR A 52 10.96 -16.08 -25.43
CA TYR A 52 9.71 -16.77 -25.72
C TYR A 52 9.41 -17.87 -24.68
N PRO A 53 8.13 -18.00 -24.25
CA PRO A 53 7.76 -19.04 -23.28
C PRO A 53 7.90 -20.45 -23.89
N TYR A 54 8.37 -21.40 -23.08
CA TYR A 54 8.29 -22.82 -23.44
C TYR A 54 6.83 -23.24 -23.66
N GLY A 55 6.60 -24.10 -24.63
CA GLY A 55 5.26 -24.55 -24.98
C GLY A 55 4.55 -23.65 -26.00
N GLY A 56 5.16 -22.55 -26.39
CA GLY A 56 4.59 -21.56 -27.30
C GLY A 56 3.64 -20.60 -26.58
N GLY A 57 3.11 -19.64 -27.30
CA GLY A 57 2.22 -18.60 -26.78
C GLY A 57 2.51 -17.25 -27.43
N ARG A 58 1.77 -16.22 -27.01
CA ARG A 58 2.01 -14.83 -27.39
C ARG A 58 2.83 -14.14 -26.32
N GLY A 59 3.62 -13.15 -26.72
CA GLY A 59 4.42 -12.34 -25.82
C GLY A 59 5.75 -12.99 -25.44
N ALA A 60 6.43 -12.40 -24.47
CA ALA A 60 7.70 -12.84 -23.93
C ALA A 60 7.58 -12.99 -22.39
N VAL A 61 8.52 -13.67 -21.78
CA VAL A 61 8.62 -13.87 -20.32
C VAL A 61 9.99 -13.38 -19.88
N MET A 62 10.07 -12.69 -18.77
CA MET A 62 11.34 -12.26 -18.19
C MET A 62 12.14 -13.48 -17.73
N THR A 63 13.38 -13.57 -18.16
CA THR A 63 14.25 -14.73 -17.89
C THR A 63 14.77 -14.73 -16.45
N ALA A 64 14.96 -15.90 -15.88
CA ALA A 64 15.37 -16.05 -14.47
C ALA A 64 16.76 -15.49 -14.16
N ASP A 65 17.75 -15.63 -15.06
CA ASP A 65 19.15 -15.29 -14.77
C ASP A 65 19.37 -13.79 -14.46
N PRO A 66 18.88 -12.80 -15.26
CA PRO A 66 19.01 -11.40 -14.89
C PRO A 66 18.26 -11.03 -13.62
N LEU A 67 17.08 -11.64 -13.39
CA LEU A 67 16.30 -11.43 -12.17
C LEU A 67 17.09 -11.93 -10.94
N TYR A 68 17.63 -13.14 -11.02
CA TYR A 68 18.40 -13.74 -9.93
C TYR A 68 19.64 -12.91 -9.60
N ARG A 69 20.43 -12.52 -10.61
CA ARG A 69 21.63 -11.69 -10.39
C ARG A 69 21.33 -10.32 -9.78
N CYS A 70 20.25 -9.70 -10.21
CA CYS A 70 19.80 -8.45 -9.62
C CYS A 70 19.39 -8.67 -8.15
N TRP A 71 18.60 -9.70 -7.87
CA TRP A 71 18.16 -10.07 -6.54
C TRP A 71 19.32 -10.41 -5.60
N GLU A 72 20.27 -11.24 -6.06
CA GLU A 72 21.48 -11.62 -5.31
C GLU A 72 22.31 -10.40 -4.93
N ALA A 73 22.55 -9.47 -5.88
CA ALA A 73 23.29 -8.25 -5.63
C ALA A 73 22.58 -7.35 -4.60
N VAL A 74 21.26 -7.23 -4.68
CA VAL A 74 20.46 -6.45 -3.73
C VAL A 74 20.46 -7.10 -2.34
N CYS A 75 20.38 -8.42 -2.25
CA CYS A 75 20.50 -9.13 -0.98
C CYS A 75 21.87 -8.91 -0.32
N ASP A 76 22.95 -8.94 -1.11
CA ASP A 76 24.30 -8.67 -0.62
C ASP A 76 24.45 -7.24 -0.08
N GLU A 77 23.86 -6.26 -0.78
CA GLU A 77 23.84 -4.85 -0.34
C GLU A 77 22.98 -4.63 0.91
N ALA A 78 21.90 -5.37 1.08
CA ALA A 78 21.03 -5.24 2.23
C ALA A 78 21.71 -5.69 3.53
N GLY A 79 22.62 -6.67 3.43
CA GLY A 79 23.46 -7.13 4.53
C GLY A 79 22.71 -7.82 5.69
N GLY A 80 21.47 -8.26 5.47
CA GLY A 80 20.62 -8.91 6.47
C GLY A 80 19.44 -9.63 5.85
N PRO A 81 18.52 -10.18 6.65
CA PRO A 81 17.32 -10.85 6.15
C PRO A 81 16.50 -9.93 5.23
N VAL A 82 16.12 -10.45 4.08
CA VAL A 82 15.32 -9.74 3.07
C VAL A 82 14.02 -10.50 2.86
N HIS A 83 12.92 -9.76 2.69
CA HIS A 83 11.63 -10.32 2.31
C HIS A 83 11.30 -9.89 0.88
N THR A 84 11.17 -10.84 -0.02
CA THR A 84 11.00 -10.61 -1.46
C THR A 84 9.53 -10.75 -1.85
N ILE A 85 8.97 -9.70 -2.43
CA ILE A 85 7.59 -9.60 -2.90
C ILE A 85 7.58 -9.51 -4.43
N TYR A 86 6.80 -10.35 -5.09
CA TYR A 86 6.51 -10.19 -6.51
C TYR A 86 5.15 -9.54 -6.71
N MET A 87 5.09 -8.44 -7.45
CA MET A 87 3.83 -7.79 -7.83
C MET A 87 3.18 -8.57 -8.97
N SER A 88 2.14 -9.32 -8.63
CA SER A 88 1.51 -10.30 -9.51
C SER A 88 -0.02 -10.26 -9.39
N PRO A 89 -0.78 -10.35 -10.51
CA PRO A 89 -2.23 -10.50 -10.44
C PRO A 89 -2.67 -11.83 -9.82
N CYS A 90 -1.78 -12.82 -9.71
CA CYS A 90 -2.02 -14.11 -9.06
C CYS A 90 -1.85 -14.07 -7.54
N GLY A 91 -1.25 -13.00 -7.00
CA GLY A 91 -1.02 -12.81 -5.58
C GLY A 91 -2.29 -12.55 -4.77
N HIS A 92 -2.17 -12.64 -3.45
CA HIS A 92 -3.27 -12.23 -2.57
C HIS A 92 -3.51 -10.72 -2.65
N THR A 93 -4.75 -10.29 -2.50
CA THR A 93 -5.09 -8.87 -2.58
C THR A 93 -4.51 -8.11 -1.39
N PHE A 94 -3.70 -7.08 -1.65
CA PHE A 94 -3.09 -6.20 -0.67
C PHE A 94 -4.13 -5.47 0.19
N LYS A 95 -3.90 -5.41 1.49
CA LYS A 95 -4.76 -4.75 2.48
C LYS A 95 -3.93 -3.94 3.47
N GLN A 96 -4.58 -3.08 4.23
CA GLN A 96 -3.93 -2.30 5.29
C GLN A 96 -3.18 -3.17 6.30
N ALA A 97 -3.69 -4.37 6.60
CA ALA A 97 -3.00 -5.32 7.48
C ALA A 97 -1.63 -5.78 6.92
N ASP A 98 -1.51 -5.90 5.59
CA ASP A 98 -0.24 -6.22 4.94
C ASP A 98 0.74 -5.04 5.05
N ALA A 99 0.27 -3.81 4.85
CA ALA A 99 1.10 -2.61 5.04
C ALA A 99 1.66 -2.54 6.47
N ILE A 100 0.82 -2.79 7.49
CA ILE A 100 1.24 -2.82 8.89
C ILE A 100 2.23 -3.96 9.18
N ARG A 101 2.03 -5.14 8.57
CA ARG A 101 2.93 -6.28 8.72
C ARG A 101 4.28 -6.00 8.09
N LEU A 102 4.27 -5.55 6.85
CA LEU A 102 5.47 -5.26 6.06
C LEU A 102 6.29 -4.10 6.64
N SER A 103 5.65 -3.08 7.21
CA SER A 103 6.35 -1.95 7.82
C SER A 103 7.23 -2.31 9.02
N LYS A 104 7.10 -3.53 9.55
CA LYS A 104 7.93 -4.05 10.65
C LYS A 104 9.18 -4.78 10.18
N MET A 105 9.35 -4.96 8.88
CA MET A 105 10.50 -5.60 8.29
C MET A 105 11.64 -4.59 8.09
N GLU A 106 12.87 -5.04 8.18
CA GLU A 106 14.04 -4.18 7.98
C GLU A 106 14.32 -3.95 6.48
N ASN A 107 14.29 -5.03 5.69
CA ASN A 107 14.59 -5.01 4.26
C ASN A 107 13.49 -5.72 3.47
N ILE A 108 12.97 -5.05 2.43
CA ILE A 108 12.00 -5.60 1.48
C ILE A 108 12.54 -5.42 0.07
N ILE A 109 12.46 -6.47 -0.75
CA ILE A 109 12.63 -6.38 -2.20
C ILE A 109 11.25 -6.47 -2.85
N ILE A 110 10.94 -5.55 -3.77
CA ILE A 110 9.73 -5.61 -4.59
C ILE A 110 10.15 -5.86 -6.04
N VAL A 111 9.69 -6.96 -6.61
CA VAL A 111 9.97 -7.34 -8.00
C VAL A 111 8.82 -6.89 -8.89
N CYS A 112 9.13 -6.05 -9.87
CA CYS A 112 8.19 -5.60 -10.91
C CYS A 112 8.35 -6.48 -12.14
N GLY A 113 7.35 -7.33 -12.42
CA GLY A 113 7.27 -8.08 -13.67
C GLY A 113 6.79 -7.23 -14.83
N HIS A 114 7.14 -7.67 -16.02
CA HIS A 114 6.68 -7.09 -17.30
C HIS A 114 6.33 -8.19 -18.30
N TYR A 115 5.84 -7.82 -19.49
CA TYR A 115 5.44 -8.77 -20.54
C TYR A 115 4.33 -9.71 -20.06
N GLU A 116 4.49 -11.04 -20.28
CA GLU A 116 3.55 -12.07 -19.81
C GLU A 116 3.87 -12.56 -18.37
N GLY A 117 4.87 -11.97 -17.73
CA GLY A 117 5.32 -12.30 -16.39
C GLY A 117 6.81 -12.63 -16.31
N ILE A 118 7.19 -13.29 -15.24
CA ILE A 118 8.58 -13.69 -14.95
C ILE A 118 8.70 -15.21 -14.87
N ASP A 119 9.91 -15.73 -15.08
CA ASP A 119 10.16 -17.16 -15.04
C ASP A 119 9.79 -17.76 -13.68
N GLN A 120 8.96 -18.81 -13.69
CA GLN A 120 8.44 -19.43 -12.48
C GLN A 120 9.55 -19.93 -11.54
N ARG A 121 10.69 -20.36 -12.08
CA ARG A 121 11.81 -20.86 -11.28
C ARG A 121 12.41 -19.77 -10.39
N PHE A 122 12.40 -18.50 -10.84
CA PHE A 122 12.78 -17.36 -10.00
C PHE A 122 11.75 -17.13 -8.89
N ILE A 123 10.45 -17.23 -9.18
CA ILE A 123 9.40 -17.12 -8.16
C ILE A 123 9.58 -18.19 -7.10
N ASP A 124 9.72 -19.46 -7.52
CA ASP A 124 9.83 -20.60 -6.61
C ASP A 124 11.07 -20.55 -5.70
N GLU A 125 12.17 -19.93 -6.17
CA GLU A 125 13.45 -19.88 -5.45
C GLU A 125 13.64 -18.62 -4.61
N CYS A 126 13.20 -17.46 -5.09
CA CYS A 126 13.57 -16.15 -4.53
C CYS A 126 12.41 -15.35 -3.96
N VAL A 127 11.15 -15.68 -4.27
CA VAL A 127 9.98 -14.88 -3.85
C VAL A 127 9.32 -15.49 -2.63
N ASP A 128 9.16 -14.69 -1.56
CA ASP A 128 8.49 -15.12 -0.33
C ASP A 128 6.97 -15.01 -0.44
N GLU A 129 6.48 -14.00 -1.18
CA GLU A 129 5.04 -13.83 -1.40
C GLU A 129 4.72 -13.08 -2.70
N GLU A 130 3.57 -13.39 -3.29
CA GLU A 130 2.99 -12.65 -4.39
C GLU A 130 1.86 -11.75 -3.89
N ILE A 131 1.87 -10.47 -4.31
CA ILE A 131 0.87 -9.48 -3.91
C ILE A 131 0.19 -8.88 -5.13
N SER A 132 -1.14 -8.80 -5.11
CA SER A 132 -2.00 -8.14 -6.10
C SER A 132 -2.64 -6.89 -5.53
N LEU A 133 -2.85 -5.85 -6.35
CA LEU A 133 -3.66 -4.69 -5.97
C LEU A 133 -5.17 -4.95 -6.06
N GLY A 134 -5.60 -5.98 -6.78
CA GLY A 134 -7.00 -6.31 -7.00
C GLY A 134 -7.23 -7.09 -8.29
N ASP A 135 -8.49 -7.35 -8.61
CA ASP A 135 -8.90 -8.20 -9.74
C ASP A 135 -8.84 -7.42 -11.07
N PHE A 136 -7.66 -6.94 -11.44
CA PHE A 136 -7.37 -6.28 -12.71
C PHE A 136 -5.89 -6.44 -13.08
N VAL A 137 -5.57 -6.27 -14.36
CA VAL A 137 -4.21 -6.43 -14.88
C VAL A 137 -3.66 -5.06 -15.28
N LEU A 138 -2.39 -4.80 -14.92
CA LEU A 138 -1.61 -3.64 -15.34
C LEU A 138 -0.57 -4.04 -16.40
N THR A 139 0.02 -3.07 -17.07
CA THR A 139 1.06 -3.29 -18.09
C THR A 139 2.40 -3.73 -17.51
N GLY A 140 2.61 -3.52 -16.20
CA GLY A 140 3.82 -3.88 -15.44
C GLY A 140 3.60 -3.74 -13.94
N GLY A 141 4.57 -4.15 -13.15
CA GLY A 141 4.50 -4.15 -11.69
C GLY A 141 4.75 -2.80 -11.03
N GLU A 142 5.21 -1.78 -11.76
CA GLU A 142 5.72 -0.52 -11.22
C GLU A 142 4.65 0.28 -10.44
N ILE A 143 3.44 0.42 -11.01
CA ILE A 143 2.33 1.13 -10.35
C ILE A 143 1.93 0.40 -9.06
N ALA A 144 1.90 -0.93 -9.11
CA ALA A 144 1.59 -1.73 -7.94
C ALA A 144 2.68 -1.60 -6.86
N ALA A 145 3.95 -1.63 -7.26
CA ALA A 145 5.08 -1.42 -6.37
C ALA A 145 5.04 -0.05 -5.69
N MET A 146 4.73 1.02 -6.44
CA MET A 146 4.56 2.37 -5.87
C MET A 146 3.45 2.41 -4.82
N ALA A 147 2.28 1.83 -5.11
CA ALA A 147 1.16 1.81 -4.20
C ALA A 147 1.46 1.04 -2.90
N VAL A 148 2.11 -0.12 -3.01
CA VAL A 148 2.52 -0.93 -1.86
C VAL A 148 3.60 -0.20 -1.06
N THR A 149 4.61 0.36 -1.73
CA THR A 149 5.70 1.12 -1.08
C THR A 149 5.14 2.30 -0.28
N ASP A 150 4.26 3.12 -0.85
CA ASP A 150 3.64 4.25 -0.15
C ASP A 150 2.87 3.78 1.08
N ALA A 151 1.97 2.80 0.91
CA ALA A 151 1.15 2.28 2.00
C ALA A 151 1.98 1.66 3.14
N VAL A 152 3.09 1.00 2.82
CA VAL A 152 4.02 0.41 3.81
C VAL A 152 4.83 1.49 4.51
N CYS A 153 5.43 2.40 3.75
CA CYS A 153 6.31 3.44 4.28
C CYS A 153 5.59 4.37 5.26
N ARG A 154 4.33 4.74 4.99
CA ARG A 154 3.58 5.61 5.90
C ARG A 154 3.26 4.97 7.25
N MET A 155 3.39 3.63 7.39
CA MET A 155 3.26 2.92 8.66
C MET A 155 4.57 2.88 9.45
N VAL A 156 5.70 3.30 8.87
CA VAL A 156 7.00 3.33 9.55
C VAL A 156 7.03 4.51 10.53
N PRO A 157 7.42 4.28 11.80
CA PRO A 157 7.50 5.35 12.79
C PRO A 157 8.37 6.53 12.34
N GLY A 158 7.85 7.75 12.43
CA GLY A 158 8.53 8.99 12.05
C GLY A 158 8.28 9.45 10.61
N VAL A 159 7.71 8.64 9.74
CA VAL A 159 7.33 9.03 8.37
C VAL A 159 6.16 10.02 8.40
N LEU A 160 5.10 9.71 9.12
CA LEU A 160 4.03 10.66 9.43
C LEU A 160 4.37 11.45 10.69
N ALA A 161 3.92 12.70 10.75
CA ALA A 161 4.26 13.64 11.83
C ALA A 161 3.72 13.20 13.20
N ASP A 162 2.58 12.51 13.21
CA ASP A 162 1.91 12.02 14.40
C ASP A 162 1.56 10.55 14.21
N PRO A 163 2.00 9.64 15.10
CA PRO A 163 1.62 8.23 15.04
C PRO A 163 0.12 7.97 15.10
N GLU A 164 -0.65 8.90 15.73
CA GLU A 164 -2.11 8.79 15.81
C GLU A 164 -2.83 9.18 14.51
N CYS A 165 -2.10 9.79 13.53
CA CYS A 165 -2.71 10.26 12.28
C CYS A 165 -3.39 9.16 11.47
N PHE A 166 -2.93 7.91 11.55
CA PHE A 166 -3.50 6.80 10.79
C PHE A 166 -4.54 5.98 11.56
N GLU A 167 -4.67 6.16 12.91
CA GLU A 167 -5.61 5.36 13.72
C GLU A 167 -7.07 5.61 13.36
N ASP A 168 -7.42 6.84 13.02
CA ASP A 168 -8.76 7.26 12.60
C ASP A 168 -8.99 7.11 11.09
N GLU A 169 -7.96 6.73 10.32
CA GLU A 169 -8.07 6.58 8.86
C GLU A 169 -8.85 5.33 8.44
N SER A 170 -9.37 5.37 7.22
CA SER A 170 -10.07 4.24 6.63
C SER A 170 -9.21 2.98 6.62
N HIS A 171 -9.81 1.84 6.96
CA HIS A 171 -9.23 0.49 6.97
C HIS A 171 -8.29 0.16 8.12
N TYR A 172 -7.71 1.13 8.85
CA TYR A 172 -6.76 0.84 9.93
C TYR A 172 -7.43 0.09 11.10
N ASN A 173 -8.59 0.58 11.55
CA ASN A 173 -9.36 -0.01 12.65
C ASN A 173 -10.64 -0.73 12.19
N GLY A 174 -10.73 -1.08 10.90
CA GLY A 174 -11.89 -1.77 10.31
C GLY A 174 -13.05 -0.85 9.93
N LEU A 175 -12.92 0.48 10.07
CA LEU A 175 -13.92 1.47 9.65
C LEU A 175 -13.48 2.24 8.42
N LEU A 176 -14.45 2.88 7.77
CA LEU A 176 -14.21 4.01 6.89
C LEU A 176 -14.19 5.30 7.71
N GLU A 177 -13.33 6.22 7.32
CA GLU A 177 -13.20 7.52 7.95
C GLU A 177 -14.50 8.35 7.86
N TYR A 178 -14.75 9.17 8.86
CA TYR A 178 -15.84 10.14 8.89
C TYR A 178 -15.66 11.27 7.83
N PRO A 179 -16.71 12.02 7.46
CA PRO A 179 -16.59 13.11 6.51
C PRO A 179 -15.78 14.28 7.08
N GLN A 180 -14.83 14.77 6.29
CA GLN A 180 -14.00 15.92 6.63
C GLN A 180 -14.60 17.22 6.07
N TYR A 181 -14.46 18.32 6.82
CA TYR A 181 -14.92 19.64 6.44
C TYR A 181 -13.81 20.68 6.68
N THR A 182 -13.72 21.67 5.79
CA THR A 182 -12.78 22.79 5.90
C THR A 182 -13.51 24.12 5.77
N ARG A 183 -12.79 25.22 5.90
CA ARG A 183 -13.31 26.59 5.71
C ARG A 183 -13.60 26.88 4.24
N PRO A 184 -14.61 27.71 3.93
CA PRO A 184 -15.53 28.41 4.85
C PRO A 184 -16.62 27.50 5.42
N ALA A 185 -17.28 27.93 6.54
CA ALA A 185 -18.34 27.17 7.20
C ALA A 185 -19.60 26.97 6.33
N VAL A 186 -19.84 27.87 5.38
CA VAL A 186 -20.91 27.79 4.36
C VAL A 186 -20.26 27.79 2.99
N TRP A 187 -20.53 26.79 2.17
CA TRP A 187 -20.06 26.69 0.79
C TRP A 187 -21.22 26.35 -0.15
N HIS A 188 -21.55 27.24 -1.08
CA HIS A 188 -22.69 27.10 -2.00
C HIS A 188 -24.02 26.80 -1.27
N GLY A 189 -24.26 27.47 -0.15
CA GLY A 189 -25.47 27.28 0.68
C GLY A 189 -25.51 26.02 1.52
N ARG A 190 -24.42 25.22 1.52
CA ARG A 190 -24.24 24.01 2.34
C ARG A 190 -23.43 24.36 3.58
N GLU A 191 -24.00 24.13 4.75
CA GLU A 191 -23.37 24.36 6.03
C GLU A 191 -22.62 23.11 6.53
N ILE A 192 -21.54 23.34 7.28
CA ILE A 192 -20.90 22.25 8.04
C ILE A 192 -21.76 21.85 9.24
N PRO A 193 -21.67 20.62 9.75
CA PRO A 193 -22.37 20.22 10.99
C PRO A 193 -22.01 21.13 12.16
N ALA A 194 -23.02 21.72 12.82
CA ALA A 194 -22.84 22.68 13.92
C ALA A 194 -22.00 22.12 15.07
N ILE A 195 -22.01 20.80 15.28
CA ILE A 195 -21.23 20.14 16.31
C ILE A 195 -19.72 20.38 16.15
N LEU A 196 -19.24 20.52 14.91
CA LEU A 196 -17.80 20.71 14.62
C LEU A 196 -17.28 22.09 15.06
N THR A 197 -18.17 23.07 15.27
CA THR A 197 -17.83 24.41 15.76
C THR A 197 -18.20 24.60 17.23
N SER A 198 -18.70 23.59 17.91
CA SER A 198 -19.20 23.68 19.30
C SER A 198 -18.12 23.84 20.37
N GLY A 199 -16.85 23.59 20.05
CA GLY A 199 -15.75 23.53 21.02
C GLY A 199 -15.78 22.31 21.96
N ASN A 200 -16.80 21.45 21.85
CA ASN A 200 -16.92 20.27 22.71
C ASN A 200 -16.25 19.05 22.04
N HIS A 201 -14.97 18.83 22.34
CA HIS A 201 -14.16 17.78 21.76
C HIS A 201 -14.74 16.37 21.94
N GLU A 202 -15.37 16.08 23.10
CA GLU A 202 -15.98 14.78 23.37
C GLU A 202 -17.19 14.53 22.44
N LYS A 203 -18.06 15.52 22.29
CA LYS A 203 -19.18 15.41 21.36
C LYS A 203 -18.74 15.33 19.91
N VAL A 204 -17.65 16.02 19.54
CA VAL A 204 -17.05 15.91 18.21
C VAL A 204 -16.50 14.50 17.97
N ARG A 205 -15.79 13.87 18.92
CA ARG A 205 -15.33 12.49 18.81
C ARG A 205 -16.49 11.51 18.66
N GLN A 206 -17.54 11.66 19.45
CA GLN A 206 -18.75 10.82 19.33
C GLN A 206 -19.43 10.98 17.97
N TRP A 207 -19.53 12.20 17.47
CA TRP A 207 -20.06 12.47 16.15
C TRP A 207 -19.21 11.84 15.05
N ARG A 208 -17.88 11.98 15.11
CA ARG A 208 -16.94 11.34 14.17
C ARG A 208 -17.11 9.83 14.15
N ARG A 209 -17.14 9.20 15.31
CA ARG A 209 -17.37 7.74 15.44
C ARG A 209 -18.70 7.32 14.84
N LYS A 210 -19.78 8.06 15.12
CA LYS A 210 -21.11 7.81 14.54
C LYS A 210 -21.09 7.92 13.02
N GLN A 211 -20.46 8.93 12.47
CA GLN A 211 -20.35 9.10 11.01
C GLN A 211 -19.50 8.00 10.35
N ALA A 212 -18.42 7.59 10.97
CA ALA A 212 -17.60 6.46 10.51
C ALA A 212 -18.42 5.15 10.46
N LEU A 213 -19.17 4.85 11.53
CA LEU A 213 -20.06 3.68 11.59
C LEU A 213 -21.12 3.72 10.49
N ARG A 214 -21.83 4.87 10.32
CA ARG A 214 -22.85 5.06 9.27
C ARG A 214 -22.25 4.85 7.88
N ARG A 215 -21.14 5.52 7.58
CA ARG A 215 -20.47 5.41 6.27
C ARG A 215 -20.00 3.99 5.99
N THR A 216 -19.48 3.29 7.00
CA THR A 216 -19.03 1.90 6.83
C THR A 216 -20.21 0.98 6.58
N ARG A 217 -21.30 1.12 7.33
CA ARG A 217 -22.55 0.34 7.12
C ARG A 217 -23.09 0.51 5.70
N GLU A 218 -23.11 1.75 5.19
CA GLU A 218 -23.68 2.06 3.88
C GLU A 218 -22.78 1.64 2.71
N ARG A 219 -21.45 1.81 2.84
CA ARG A 219 -20.52 1.66 1.72
C ARG A 219 -19.74 0.36 1.73
N ARG A 220 -19.51 -0.20 2.91
CA ARG A 220 -18.73 -1.41 3.12
C ARG A 220 -19.41 -2.32 4.16
N PRO A 221 -20.60 -2.84 3.85
CA PRO A 221 -21.32 -3.75 4.74
C PRO A 221 -20.47 -4.98 5.11
N ASP A 222 -19.64 -5.46 4.20
CA ASP A 222 -18.68 -6.55 4.42
C ASP A 222 -17.65 -6.26 5.53
N MET A 223 -17.28 -5.00 5.72
CA MET A 223 -16.43 -4.56 6.84
C MET A 223 -17.26 -4.35 8.11
N TYR A 224 -18.44 -3.75 7.97
CA TYR A 224 -19.30 -3.42 9.10
C TYR A 224 -19.72 -4.67 9.88
N GLU A 225 -20.04 -5.76 9.19
CA GLU A 225 -20.41 -7.05 9.79
C GLU A 225 -19.31 -7.68 10.65
N LYS A 226 -18.05 -7.28 10.44
CA LYS A 226 -16.88 -7.80 11.17
C LYS A 226 -16.50 -6.95 12.37
N LEU A 227 -17.19 -5.81 12.61
CA LEU A 227 -16.84 -4.90 13.71
C LEU A 227 -17.30 -5.46 15.04
N ASP A 228 -16.43 -5.34 16.05
CA ASP A 228 -16.87 -5.51 17.44
C ASP A 228 -17.54 -4.21 17.95
N LEU A 229 -18.85 -4.21 18.01
CA LEU A 229 -19.70 -3.11 18.45
C LEU A 229 -20.28 -3.36 19.85
N SER A 230 -19.60 -4.16 20.66
CA SER A 230 -20.05 -4.55 22.01
C SER A 230 -19.91 -3.44 23.06
N SER A 231 -19.10 -2.40 22.76
CA SER A 231 -18.85 -1.29 23.68
C SER A 231 -20.14 -0.53 24.07
N LYS A 232 -20.19 0.01 25.30
CA LYS A 232 -21.33 0.83 25.74
C LYS A 232 -21.53 2.06 24.86
N GLN A 233 -20.43 2.63 24.37
CA GLN A 233 -20.45 3.80 23.52
C GLN A 233 -21.03 3.47 22.14
N ASP A 234 -20.57 2.39 21.50
CA ASP A 234 -21.06 1.98 20.20
C ASP A 234 -22.54 1.59 20.26
N LYS A 235 -22.97 0.85 21.28
CA LYS A 235 -24.39 0.51 21.51
C LYS A 235 -25.28 1.75 21.65
N LYS A 236 -24.79 2.82 22.28
CA LYS A 236 -25.52 4.08 22.37
C LYS A 236 -25.60 4.76 21.02
N LEU A 237 -24.48 4.85 20.27
CA LEU A 237 -24.43 5.47 18.95
C LEU A 237 -25.33 4.71 17.94
N LEU A 238 -25.36 3.40 17.99
CA LEU A 238 -26.25 2.59 17.13
C LEU A 238 -27.72 2.89 17.38
N LYS A 239 -28.17 3.00 18.64
CA LYS A 239 -29.54 3.41 18.97
C LYS A 239 -29.87 4.83 18.46
N GLU A 240 -28.91 5.77 18.57
CA GLU A 240 -29.09 7.10 18.01
C GLU A 240 -29.23 7.09 16.47
N MET A 241 -28.42 6.24 15.79
CA MET A 241 -28.51 6.07 14.33
C MET A 241 -29.86 5.47 13.91
N GLU A 242 -30.34 4.45 14.60
CA GLU A 242 -31.64 3.81 14.36
C GLU A 242 -32.80 4.83 14.53
N ALA A 243 -32.72 5.68 15.55
CA ALA A 243 -33.75 6.71 15.78
C ALA A 243 -33.71 7.84 14.73
N GLU A 244 -32.56 8.12 14.10
CA GLU A 244 -32.43 9.11 13.03
C GLU A 244 -32.87 8.54 11.66
N ASP A 245 -32.81 7.22 11.47
CA ASP A 245 -33.17 6.52 10.23
C ASP A 245 -34.69 6.17 10.18
N ALA A 246 -35.41 6.28 11.33
CA ALA A 246 -36.84 6.01 11.49
C ALA A 246 -37.72 7.22 11.18
#